data_2397867c69bc29dab144a9226a9d81bb
#
_entry.id   2397867c69bc29dab144a9226a9d81bb
#
_cell.length_a   1.000
_cell.length_b   1.000
_cell.length_c   1.000
_cell.angle_alpha   90.00
_cell.angle_beta   90.00
_cell.angle_gamma   90.00
#
_symmetry.space_group_name_H-M   'P 1'
#
loop_
_entity.id
_entity.type
_entity.pdbx_description
1 polymer ?
#
loop_
_entity_poly.entity_id
_entity_poly.type
_entity_poly.pdbx_seq_one_letter_code
_entity_poly.pdbx_strand_id
1 'polypeptide(L)'
;MERGGWKACMAGPFKPKVDHCIAYGFGVKNQWSFDEAISSMYGCKAHAFDPSMGQKDHKHSERVWFYNTGLGGKDQEKNSKGWKMRTLHSLMKELKHVDKTIDMIKFDVEFSEWAAIAAMLKDNALVNVKQLAFEIHSWRNTKKDYIYFWQLLQGLEDIGFQKWYHYSLPCCCFWPDGIKQLCPQVNLYYINTNFIKA
;
A
#
# COMPACT_ATOMS: atom_id res chain seq x y z
N MET A 1 11.88 11.03 15.81
CA MET A 1 11.02 10.46 14.75
C MET A 1 10.49 9.14 15.24
N GLU A 2 9.21 9.06 15.52
CA GLU A 2 8.60 7.81 15.94
C GLU A 2 8.70 6.77 14.82
N ARG A 3 9.11 5.56 15.17
CA ARG A 3 9.10 4.41 14.26
C ARG A 3 7.64 4.15 13.88
N GLY A 4 7.30 4.27 12.60
CA GLY A 4 6.00 3.88 12.07
C GLY A 4 5.10 4.97 11.50
N GLY A 5 5.54 6.23 11.46
CA GLY A 5 4.75 7.30 10.86
C GLY A 5 4.72 7.23 9.33
N TRP A 6 3.60 6.83 8.76
CA TRP A 6 3.38 6.89 7.31
C TRP A 6 3.16 8.33 6.85
N LYS A 7 3.77 8.72 5.72
CA LYS A 7 3.66 10.07 5.18
C LYS A 7 2.60 10.13 4.10
N ALA A 8 1.87 11.23 4.06
CA ALA A 8 0.94 11.57 2.98
C ALA A 8 1.26 12.96 2.45
N CYS A 9 1.12 13.17 1.15
CA CYS A 9 1.17 14.47 0.54
C CYS A 9 -0.15 15.21 0.83
N MET A 10 -0.06 16.41 1.40
CA MET A 10 -1.22 17.23 1.78
C MET A 10 -1.33 18.50 0.92
N ALA A 11 -0.68 18.53 -0.24
CA ALA A 11 -0.70 19.66 -1.17
C ALA A 11 -1.71 19.44 -2.30
N GLY A 12 -2.40 20.49 -2.71
CA GLY A 12 -3.28 20.51 -3.88
C GLY A 12 -4.31 19.36 -3.85
N PRO A 13 -4.47 18.62 -4.96
CA PRO A 13 -5.50 17.57 -5.10
C PRO A 13 -5.27 16.34 -4.22
N PHE A 14 -4.08 16.21 -3.61
CA PHE A 14 -3.71 15.06 -2.78
C PHE A 14 -4.23 15.18 -1.35
N LYS A 15 -4.52 16.41 -0.89
CA LYS A 15 -5.13 16.61 0.43
C LYS A 15 -6.52 15.95 0.44
N PRO A 16 -6.78 15.02 1.38
CA PRO A 16 -8.09 14.39 1.50
C PRO A 16 -9.20 15.44 1.71
N LYS A 17 -10.30 15.29 0.99
CA LYS A 17 -11.48 16.12 1.22
C LYS A 17 -12.18 15.61 2.47
N VAL A 18 -12.29 16.50 3.48
CA VAL A 18 -12.86 16.14 4.78
C VAL A 18 -14.23 15.48 4.62
N ASP A 19 -14.45 14.36 5.32
CA ASP A 19 -15.65 13.52 5.30
C ASP A 19 -16.00 12.86 3.95
N HIS A 20 -15.21 13.09 2.90
CA HIS A 20 -15.46 12.59 1.54
C HIS A 20 -14.26 11.81 0.97
N CYS A 21 -13.45 11.20 1.83
CA CYS A 21 -12.26 10.48 1.42
C CYS A 21 -12.29 9.01 1.85
N ILE A 22 -11.55 8.19 1.10
CA ILE A 22 -11.41 6.75 1.32
C ILE A 22 -9.93 6.42 1.43
N ALA A 23 -9.55 5.65 2.44
CA ALA A 23 -8.21 5.14 2.59
C ALA A 23 -8.20 3.62 2.81
N TYR A 24 -7.17 2.96 2.30
CA TYR A 24 -6.92 1.54 2.51
C TYR A 24 -5.58 1.34 3.22
N GLY A 25 -5.60 0.55 4.31
CA GLY A 25 -4.41 0.16 5.07
C GLY A 25 -4.23 -1.36 5.04
N PHE A 26 -3.12 -1.85 4.52
CA PHE A 26 -2.79 -3.28 4.51
C PHE A 26 -1.59 -3.56 5.40
N GLY A 27 -1.66 -4.66 6.19
CA GLY A 27 -0.64 -5.03 7.16
C GLY A 27 -0.74 -4.20 8.44
N VAL A 28 -1.84 -4.34 9.15
CA VAL A 28 -2.16 -3.58 10.37
C VAL A 28 -1.34 -4.05 11.56
N LYS A 29 -1.19 -5.36 11.76
CA LYS A 29 -0.45 -5.97 12.91
C LYS A 29 -0.75 -5.30 14.26
N ASN A 30 -2.01 -4.95 14.52
CA ASN A 30 -2.46 -4.17 15.69
C ASN A 30 -1.86 -2.75 15.80
N GLN A 31 -1.30 -2.19 14.72
CA GLN A 31 -0.79 -0.82 14.64
C GLN A 31 -1.75 0.04 13.84
N TRP A 32 -2.78 0.53 14.49
CA TRP A 32 -3.89 1.28 13.88
C TRP A 32 -3.58 2.74 13.58
N SER A 33 -2.36 3.19 13.89
CA SER A 33 -1.98 4.61 13.84
C SER A 33 -2.23 5.30 12.49
N PHE A 34 -2.04 4.58 11.37
CA PHE A 34 -2.35 5.13 10.05
C PHE A 34 -3.86 5.27 9.84
N ASP A 35 -4.60 4.19 10.09
CA ASP A 35 -6.04 4.12 9.82
C ASP A 35 -6.82 5.08 10.72
N GLU A 36 -6.43 5.16 11.99
CA GLU A 36 -7.01 6.10 12.95
C GLU A 36 -6.64 7.55 12.65
N ALA A 37 -5.38 7.83 12.28
CA ALA A 37 -4.96 9.19 11.96
C ALA A 37 -5.69 9.74 10.75
N ILE A 38 -5.77 8.98 9.63
CA ILE A 38 -6.45 9.44 8.41
C ILE A 38 -7.96 9.61 8.65
N SER A 39 -8.52 8.77 9.50
CA SER A 39 -9.93 8.83 9.90
C SER A 39 -10.22 10.03 10.82
N SER A 40 -9.43 10.22 11.88
CA SER A 40 -9.67 11.29 12.87
C SER A 40 -9.35 12.68 12.33
N MET A 41 -8.27 12.81 11.54
CA MET A 41 -7.83 14.13 11.04
C MET A 41 -8.65 14.62 9.84
N TYR A 42 -9.13 13.72 8.99
CA TYR A 42 -9.79 14.07 7.73
C TYR A 42 -11.18 13.47 7.58
N GLY A 43 -11.66 12.69 8.55
CA GLY A 43 -12.95 12.02 8.46
C GLY A 43 -13.01 10.94 7.37
N CYS A 44 -11.87 10.44 6.90
CA CYS A 44 -11.84 9.41 5.88
C CYS A 44 -12.46 8.10 6.36
N LYS A 45 -13.17 7.42 5.48
CA LYS A 45 -13.53 6.02 5.67
C LYS A 45 -12.27 5.19 5.43
N ALA A 46 -11.74 4.57 6.48
CA ALA A 46 -10.57 3.73 6.41
C ALA A 46 -10.95 2.24 6.41
N HIS A 47 -10.38 1.50 5.49
CA HIS A 47 -10.55 0.06 5.32
C HIS A 47 -9.20 -0.61 5.59
N ALA A 48 -9.11 -1.31 6.71
CA ALA A 48 -7.90 -1.94 7.23
C ALA A 48 -7.93 -3.44 6.98
N PHE A 49 -6.86 -4.00 6.43
CA PHE A 49 -6.79 -5.39 6.00
C PHE A 49 -5.57 -6.09 6.58
N ASP A 50 -5.78 -7.20 7.27
CA ASP A 50 -4.67 -8.05 7.75
C ASP A 50 -5.13 -9.46 8.10
N PRO A 51 -4.81 -10.49 7.29
CA PRO A 51 -5.20 -11.86 7.58
C PRO A 51 -4.36 -12.51 8.70
N SER A 52 -3.22 -11.91 9.06
CA SER A 52 -2.33 -12.46 10.09
C SER A 52 -2.87 -12.29 11.51
N MET A 53 -3.82 -11.36 11.69
CA MET A 53 -4.41 -11.07 12.99
C MET A 53 -5.39 -12.15 13.46
N GLY A 54 -5.92 -12.99 12.54
CA GLY A 54 -6.85 -14.07 12.89
C GLY A 54 -8.19 -13.59 13.45
N GLN A 55 -8.48 -12.29 13.35
CA GLN A 55 -9.72 -11.69 13.82
C GLN A 55 -10.79 -11.77 12.73
N LYS A 56 -12.06 -11.82 13.12
CA LYS A 56 -13.16 -11.70 12.15
C LYS A 56 -13.28 -10.25 11.68
N ASP A 57 -13.88 -10.05 10.50
CA ASP A 57 -14.24 -8.73 10.00
C ASP A 57 -15.11 -7.99 11.04
N HIS A 58 -14.76 -6.73 11.33
CA HIS A 58 -15.46 -5.93 12.31
C HIS A 58 -15.27 -4.43 12.08
N LYS A 59 -16.15 -3.65 12.66
CA LYS A 59 -15.98 -2.20 12.75
C LYS A 59 -15.04 -1.90 13.92
N HIS A 60 -13.82 -1.43 13.63
CA HIS A 60 -12.81 -1.12 14.64
C HIS A 60 -13.12 0.18 15.38
N SER A 61 -13.49 1.22 14.66
CA SER A 61 -13.91 2.51 15.23
C SER A 61 -14.99 3.15 14.36
N GLU A 62 -15.41 4.38 14.64
CA GLU A 62 -16.53 5.02 13.94
C GLU A 62 -16.38 5.00 12.41
N ARG A 63 -15.15 5.21 11.90
CA ARG A 63 -14.86 5.30 10.46
C ARG A 63 -13.81 4.31 9.98
N VAL A 64 -13.42 3.34 10.81
CA VAL A 64 -12.43 2.32 10.49
C VAL A 64 -13.08 0.94 10.51
N TRP A 65 -12.96 0.19 9.42
CA TRP A 65 -13.43 -1.20 9.26
C TRP A 65 -12.24 -2.13 9.06
N PHE A 66 -12.23 -3.22 9.77
CA PHE A 66 -11.22 -4.27 9.65
C PHE A 66 -11.75 -5.45 8.83
N TYR A 67 -10.88 -6.00 7.98
CA TYR A 67 -11.15 -7.17 7.15
C TYR A 67 -10.04 -8.20 7.31
N ASN A 68 -10.41 -9.44 7.61
CA ASN A 68 -9.50 -10.59 7.71
C ASN A 68 -9.12 -11.09 6.30
N THR A 69 -8.51 -10.24 5.51
CA THR A 69 -8.16 -10.49 4.12
C THR A 69 -6.83 -9.82 3.80
N GLY A 70 -5.96 -10.52 3.06
CA GLY A 70 -4.67 -10.00 2.64
C GLY A 70 -4.67 -9.45 1.22
N LEU A 71 -3.75 -8.51 0.97
CA LEU A 71 -3.45 -8.00 -0.37
C LEU A 71 -2.46 -8.94 -1.07
N GLY A 72 -2.76 -9.33 -2.30
CA GLY A 72 -1.91 -10.22 -3.08
C GLY A 72 -2.03 -10.04 -4.59
N GLY A 73 -1.26 -10.83 -5.33
CA GLY A 73 -1.26 -10.81 -6.79
C GLY A 73 -2.40 -11.60 -7.44
N LYS A 74 -3.17 -12.35 -6.67
CA LYS A 74 -4.33 -13.13 -7.14
C LYS A 74 -5.29 -13.41 -6.00
N ASP A 75 -6.55 -13.68 -6.35
CA ASP A 75 -7.57 -14.08 -5.41
C ASP A 75 -7.39 -15.53 -4.98
N GLN A 76 -7.45 -15.78 -3.68
CA GLN A 76 -7.38 -17.11 -3.08
C GLN A 76 -8.21 -17.12 -1.81
N GLU A 77 -9.09 -18.13 -1.63
CA GLU A 77 -9.83 -18.29 -0.37
C GLU A 77 -8.91 -18.76 0.76
N LYS A 78 -7.89 -19.55 0.43
CA LYS A 78 -6.83 -19.96 1.38
C LYS A 78 -5.51 -20.07 0.63
N ASN A 79 -4.52 -19.29 1.03
CA ASN A 79 -3.14 -19.46 0.57
C ASN A 79 -2.43 -20.54 1.40
N SER A 80 -1.12 -20.72 1.24
CA SER A 80 -0.31 -21.67 2.01
C SER A 80 -0.30 -21.42 3.53
N LYS A 81 -0.64 -20.21 3.97
CA LYS A 81 -0.79 -19.82 5.39
C LYS A 81 -2.25 -19.94 5.88
N GLY A 82 -3.18 -20.39 5.02
CA GLY A 82 -4.60 -20.45 5.32
C GLY A 82 -5.34 -19.11 5.23
N TRP A 83 -4.71 -18.06 4.68
CA TRP A 83 -5.26 -16.71 4.60
C TRP A 83 -6.08 -16.49 3.34
N LYS A 84 -7.20 -15.79 3.47
CA LYS A 84 -7.94 -15.22 2.33
C LYS A 84 -7.11 -14.09 1.73
N MET A 85 -6.87 -14.16 0.41
CA MET A 85 -6.12 -13.15 -0.33
C MET A 85 -6.97 -12.57 -1.45
N ARG A 86 -6.82 -11.28 -1.72
CA ARG A 86 -7.49 -10.58 -2.82
C ARG A 86 -6.52 -9.66 -3.55
N THR A 87 -6.76 -9.44 -4.83
CA THR A 87 -6.16 -8.32 -5.55
C THR A 87 -6.83 -7.01 -5.11
N LEU A 88 -6.15 -5.88 -5.33
CA LEU A 88 -6.74 -4.57 -5.04
C LEU A 88 -8.06 -4.38 -5.80
N HIS A 89 -8.09 -4.77 -7.08
CA HIS A 89 -9.28 -4.65 -7.92
C HIS A 89 -10.47 -5.45 -7.36
N SER A 90 -10.23 -6.67 -6.88
CA SER A 90 -11.27 -7.50 -6.25
C SER A 90 -11.79 -6.88 -4.96
N LEU A 91 -10.91 -6.33 -4.12
CA LEU A 91 -11.32 -5.61 -2.91
C LEU A 91 -12.15 -4.37 -3.23
N MET A 92 -11.75 -3.58 -4.23
CA MET A 92 -12.53 -2.43 -4.67
C MET A 92 -13.91 -2.84 -5.19
N LYS A 93 -14.03 -4.01 -5.86
CA LYS A 93 -15.35 -4.57 -6.27
C LYS A 93 -16.19 -5.00 -5.07
N GLU A 94 -15.61 -5.76 -4.14
CA GLU A 94 -16.30 -6.23 -2.93
C GLU A 94 -16.84 -5.04 -2.11
N LEU A 95 -16.09 -3.95 -2.03
CA LEU A 95 -16.44 -2.73 -1.30
C LEU A 95 -17.27 -1.71 -2.14
N LYS A 96 -17.53 -1.99 -3.43
CA LYS A 96 -18.21 -1.07 -4.36
C LYS A 96 -17.49 0.27 -4.52
N HIS A 97 -16.16 0.21 -4.65
CA HIS A 97 -15.28 1.37 -4.78
C HIS A 97 -14.58 1.48 -6.15
N VAL A 98 -14.92 0.66 -7.14
CA VAL A 98 -14.25 0.64 -8.47
C VAL A 98 -14.27 2.03 -9.12
N ASP A 99 -15.41 2.72 -9.05
CA ASP A 99 -15.60 4.04 -9.65
C ASP A 99 -15.38 5.20 -8.67
N LYS A 100 -14.82 4.90 -7.48
CA LYS A 100 -14.57 5.89 -6.46
C LYS A 100 -13.09 6.26 -6.40
N THR A 101 -12.82 7.50 -6.08
CA THR A 101 -11.47 7.94 -5.77
C THR A 101 -11.03 7.36 -4.42
N ILE A 102 -9.88 6.70 -4.42
CA ILE A 102 -9.18 6.27 -3.21
C ILE A 102 -8.09 7.31 -2.94
N ASP A 103 -8.19 8.01 -1.82
CA ASP A 103 -7.27 9.10 -1.50
C ASP A 103 -5.88 8.59 -1.12
N MET A 104 -5.81 7.47 -0.41
CA MET A 104 -4.53 6.89 -0.04
C MET A 104 -4.62 5.37 0.14
N ILE A 105 -3.61 4.67 -0.35
CA ILE A 105 -3.37 3.25 -0.07
C ILE A 105 -2.03 3.13 0.63
N LYS A 106 -2.04 2.53 1.83
CA LYS A 106 -0.85 2.10 2.57
C LYS A 106 -0.76 0.59 2.54
N PHE A 107 0.41 0.03 2.21
CA PHE A 107 0.64 -1.41 2.35
C PHE A 107 2.07 -1.74 2.79
N ASP A 108 2.12 -2.67 3.73
CA ASP A 108 3.29 -3.33 4.27
C ASP A 108 2.86 -4.77 4.54
N VAL A 109 3.09 -5.65 3.55
CA VAL A 109 2.44 -6.98 3.48
C VAL A 109 3.43 -8.13 3.35
N GLU A 110 4.66 -7.89 3.81
CA GLU A 110 5.69 -8.91 4.00
C GLU A 110 5.89 -9.81 2.78
N PHE A 111 6.58 -9.29 1.76
CA PHE A 111 6.92 -9.93 0.48
C PHE A 111 5.77 -10.08 -0.53
N SER A 112 4.53 -9.74 -0.20
CA SER A 112 3.43 -9.74 -1.17
C SER A 112 3.36 -8.48 -2.04
N GLU A 113 4.16 -7.46 -1.75
CA GLU A 113 4.15 -6.14 -2.41
C GLU A 113 4.31 -6.27 -3.93
N TRP A 114 5.32 -7.04 -4.35
CA TRP A 114 5.66 -7.15 -5.77
C TRP A 114 4.56 -7.82 -6.59
N ALA A 115 3.97 -8.89 -6.06
CA ALA A 115 2.84 -9.56 -6.70
C ALA A 115 1.59 -8.67 -6.71
N ALA A 116 1.37 -7.91 -5.64
CA ALA A 116 0.26 -6.97 -5.55
C ALA A 116 0.41 -5.82 -6.55
N ILE A 117 1.61 -5.19 -6.65
CA ILE A 117 1.89 -4.13 -7.63
C ILE A 117 1.70 -4.64 -9.06
N ALA A 118 2.21 -5.84 -9.38
CA ALA A 118 2.02 -6.45 -10.69
C ALA A 118 0.53 -6.61 -11.05
N ALA A 119 -0.30 -7.07 -10.10
CA ALA A 119 -1.73 -7.18 -10.30
C ALA A 119 -2.41 -5.81 -10.42
N MET A 120 -2.03 -4.83 -9.60
CA MET A 120 -2.56 -3.46 -9.68
C MET A 120 -2.35 -2.83 -11.05
N LEU A 121 -1.15 -3.00 -11.62
CA LEU A 121 -0.81 -2.52 -12.97
C LEU A 121 -1.61 -3.25 -14.04
N LYS A 122 -1.62 -4.59 -13.98
CA LYS A 122 -2.34 -5.43 -14.94
C LYS A 122 -3.84 -5.13 -14.99
N ASP A 123 -4.45 -4.93 -13.83
CA ASP A 123 -5.91 -4.78 -13.69
C ASP A 123 -6.35 -3.30 -13.79
N ASN A 124 -5.42 -2.36 -14.06
CA ASN A 124 -5.65 -0.91 -14.03
C ASN A 124 -6.31 -0.43 -12.72
N ALA A 125 -6.02 -1.08 -11.60
CA ALA A 125 -6.67 -0.81 -10.32
C ALA A 125 -6.25 0.54 -9.69
N LEU A 126 -5.25 1.22 -10.25
CA LEU A 126 -4.69 2.45 -9.70
C LEU A 126 -5.19 3.74 -10.38
N VAL A 127 -6.06 3.64 -11.39
CA VAL A 127 -6.55 4.81 -12.16
C VAL A 127 -7.17 5.88 -11.25
N ASN A 128 -7.97 5.46 -10.28
CA ASN A 128 -8.66 6.34 -9.33
C ASN A 128 -7.96 6.42 -7.97
N VAL A 129 -6.67 6.08 -7.87
CA VAL A 129 -5.90 6.16 -6.64
C VAL A 129 -4.99 7.38 -6.67
N LYS A 130 -5.08 8.26 -5.65
CA LYS A 130 -4.27 9.49 -5.58
C LYS A 130 -2.87 9.26 -5.04
N GLN A 131 -2.70 8.44 -4.00
CA GLN A 131 -1.42 8.26 -3.32
C GLN A 131 -1.19 6.79 -2.95
N LEU A 132 0.07 6.38 -3.06
CA LEU A 132 0.56 5.10 -2.55
C LEU A 132 1.67 5.36 -1.52
N ALA A 133 1.62 4.64 -0.41
CA ALA A 133 2.67 4.58 0.59
C ALA A 133 2.91 3.12 0.93
N PHE A 134 4.09 2.60 0.65
CA PHE A 134 4.33 1.18 0.85
C PHE A 134 5.77 0.88 1.24
N GLU A 135 5.92 -0.19 2.03
CA GLU A 135 7.22 -0.78 2.34
C GLU A 135 7.50 -1.88 1.32
N ILE A 136 8.71 -1.89 0.77
CA ILE A 136 9.18 -2.98 -0.07
C ILE A 136 10.13 -3.87 0.71
N HIS A 137 10.03 -5.17 0.47
CA HIS A 137 10.90 -6.19 1.00
C HIS A 137 11.68 -6.85 -0.15
N SER A 138 13.01 -6.74 -0.10
CA SER A 138 13.90 -7.23 -1.18
C SER A 138 15.06 -8.09 -0.64
N TRP A 139 14.77 -8.95 0.34
CA TRP A 139 15.74 -9.85 0.93
C TRP A 139 16.04 -11.06 0.06
N ARG A 140 17.32 -11.41 -0.04
CA ARG A 140 17.79 -12.66 -0.68
C ARG A 140 17.29 -12.85 -2.12
N ASN A 141 17.14 -11.77 -2.86
CA ASN A 141 16.69 -11.81 -4.24
C ASN A 141 17.87 -11.96 -5.22
N THR A 142 17.59 -12.52 -6.38
CA THR A 142 18.54 -12.61 -7.48
C THR A 142 18.60 -11.30 -8.27
N LYS A 143 19.62 -11.13 -9.12
CA LYS A 143 19.69 -10.01 -10.06
C LYS A 143 18.42 -9.91 -10.93
N LYS A 144 17.84 -11.05 -11.33
CA LYS A 144 16.61 -11.11 -12.12
C LYS A 144 15.43 -10.54 -11.35
N ASP A 145 15.32 -10.83 -10.05
CA ASP A 145 14.26 -10.32 -9.20
C ASP A 145 14.37 -8.78 -9.06
N TYR A 146 15.58 -8.25 -8.86
CA TYR A 146 15.78 -6.80 -8.79
C TYR A 146 15.44 -6.08 -10.09
N ILE A 147 15.74 -6.69 -11.26
CA ILE A 147 15.33 -6.15 -12.57
C ILE A 147 13.80 -6.12 -12.66
N TYR A 148 13.14 -7.20 -12.26
CA TYR A 148 11.68 -7.28 -12.26
C TYR A 148 11.04 -6.25 -11.32
N PHE A 149 11.57 -6.09 -10.10
CA PHE A 149 11.10 -5.08 -9.13
C PHE A 149 11.23 -3.66 -9.69
N TRP A 150 12.39 -3.37 -10.31
CA TRP A 150 12.59 -2.09 -10.97
C TRP A 150 11.58 -1.86 -12.09
N GLN A 151 11.30 -2.87 -12.93
CA GLN A 151 10.28 -2.77 -13.98
C GLN A 151 8.89 -2.47 -13.43
N LEU A 152 8.51 -3.06 -12.29
CA LEU A 152 7.24 -2.76 -11.64
C LEU A 152 7.17 -1.31 -11.13
N LEU A 153 8.26 -0.80 -10.56
CA LEU A 153 8.32 0.60 -10.13
C LEU A 153 8.26 1.57 -11.31
N GLN A 154 8.93 1.24 -12.44
CA GLN A 154 8.80 1.98 -13.69
C GLN A 154 7.35 1.92 -14.22
N GLY A 155 6.69 0.77 -14.15
CA GLY A 155 5.28 0.64 -14.52
C GLY A 155 4.35 1.55 -13.72
N LEU A 156 4.64 1.82 -12.44
CA LEU A 156 3.92 2.85 -11.67
C LEU A 156 4.17 4.25 -12.23
N GLU A 157 5.41 4.56 -12.60
CA GLU A 157 5.77 5.87 -13.18
C GLU A 157 5.11 6.05 -14.56
N ASP A 158 5.08 5.01 -15.40
CA ASP A 158 4.47 5.02 -16.73
C ASP A 158 2.97 5.33 -16.69
N ILE A 159 2.25 4.92 -15.63
CA ILE A 159 0.83 5.24 -15.45
C ILE A 159 0.57 6.56 -14.70
N GLY A 160 1.62 7.35 -14.42
CA GLY A 160 1.54 8.69 -13.87
C GLY A 160 1.84 8.81 -12.38
N PHE A 161 2.26 7.75 -11.70
CA PHE A 161 2.71 7.87 -10.32
C PHE A 161 4.15 8.40 -10.26
N GLN A 162 4.35 9.49 -9.53
CA GLN A 162 5.66 10.07 -9.27
C GLN A 162 6.08 9.84 -7.83
N LYS A 163 7.26 9.26 -7.64
CA LYS A 163 7.87 9.11 -6.33
C LYS A 163 8.30 10.49 -5.80
N TRP A 164 7.78 10.90 -4.65
CA TRP A 164 8.10 12.18 -4.04
C TRP A 164 8.91 12.05 -2.75
N TYR A 165 8.87 10.87 -2.10
CA TYR A 165 9.64 10.61 -0.90
C TYR A 165 10.01 9.13 -0.79
N HIS A 166 11.10 8.84 -0.09
CA HIS A 166 11.46 7.50 0.34
C HIS A 166 12.19 7.55 1.68
N TYR A 167 12.16 6.43 2.39
CA TYR A 167 12.89 6.25 3.63
C TYR A 167 13.41 4.82 3.72
N SER A 168 14.73 4.66 3.78
CA SER A 168 15.38 3.37 3.99
C SER A 168 15.45 3.06 5.47
N LEU A 169 15.07 1.84 5.87
CA LEU A 169 15.15 1.42 7.25
C LEU A 169 16.59 1.03 7.59
N PRO A 170 17.30 1.81 8.43
CA PRO A 170 18.72 1.61 8.68
C PRO A 170 19.04 0.33 9.45
N CYS A 171 18.05 -0.23 10.17
CA CYS A 171 18.22 -1.48 10.93
C CYS A 171 18.56 -2.70 10.09
N CYS A 172 18.28 -2.65 8.78
CA CYS A 172 18.29 -3.81 7.90
C CYS A 172 19.28 -3.70 6.76
N CYS A 173 20.03 -2.59 6.70
CA CYS A 173 21.01 -2.36 5.65
C CYS A 173 22.26 -3.22 5.85
N PHE A 174 22.82 -3.71 4.75
CA PHE A 174 24.09 -4.47 4.73
C PHE A 174 24.99 -3.99 3.60
N TRP A 175 26.25 -4.43 3.62
CA TRP A 175 27.31 -4.01 2.70
C TRP A 175 27.72 -5.22 1.86
N PRO A 176 27.06 -5.50 0.71
CA PRO A 176 27.53 -6.55 -0.18
C PRO A 176 28.79 -6.09 -0.93
N ASP A 177 29.63 -7.06 -1.31
CA ASP A 177 30.86 -6.79 -2.03
C ASP A 177 30.60 -5.94 -3.29
N GLY A 178 31.35 -4.84 -3.43
CA GLY A 178 31.25 -3.92 -4.56
C GLY A 178 30.05 -2.97 -4.56
N ILE A 179 29.22 -2.99 -3.54
CA ILE A 179 28.07 -2.06 -3.37
C ILE A 179 28.28 -1.27 -2.08
N LYS A 180 28.05 0.06 -2.14
CA LYS A 180 28.26 0.92 -0.96
C LYS A 180 27.36 0.57 0.21
N GLN A 181 26.09 0.35 -0.05
CA GLN A 181 25.10 -0.09 0.96
C GLN A 181 23.82 -0.59 0.24
N LEU A 182 23.27 -1.67 0.72
CA LEU A 182 21.96 -2.15 0.29
C LEU A 182 21.02 -2.21 1.49
N CYS A 183 19.88 -1.54 1.38
CA CYS A 183 18.82 -1.56 2.39
C CYS A 183 17.62 -2.29 1.79
N PRO A 184 17.37 -3.55 2.18
CA PRO A 184 16.33 -4.36 1.56
C PRO A 184 14.91 -4.00 2.03
N GLN A 185 14.76 -3.11 3.00
CA GLN A 185 13.48 -2.54 3.42
C GLN A 185 13.49 -1.04 3.19
N VAL A 186 12.57 -0.58 2.36
CA VAL A 186 12.42 0.83 2.00
C VAL A 186 10.95 1.20 1.93
N ASN A 187 10.59 2.28 2.63
CA ASN A 187 9.28 2.89 2.46
C ASN A 187 9.31 3.83 1.26
N LEU A 188 8.40 3.61 0.33
CA LEU A 188 8.24 4.40 -0.89
C LEU A 188 6.90 5.13 -0.86
N TYR A 189 6.93 6.38 -1.36
CA TYR A 189 5.76 7.27 -1.36
C TYR A 189 5.58 7.87 -2.74
N TYR A 190 4.42 7.60 -3.35
CA TYR A 190 4.06 8.03 -4.69
C TYR A 190 2.79 8.87 -4.68
N ILE A 191 2.73 9.85 -5.60
CA ILE A 191 1.53 10.61 -5.94
C ILE A 191 1.17 10.36 -7.39
N ASN A 192 -0.13 10.26 -7.70
CA ASN A 192 -0.62 10.14 -9.06
C ASN A 192 -0.79 11.52 -9.70
N THR A 193 0.16 11.91 -10.54
CA THR A 193 0.19 13.24 -11.18
C THR A 193 -0.96 13.50 -12.15
N ASN A 194 -1.70 12.47 -12.55
CA ASN A 194 -2.90 12.65 -13.38
C ASN A 194 -3.97 13.48 -12.65
N PHE A 195 -4.00 13.49 -11.32
CA PHE A 195 -4.88 14.35 -10.53
C PHE A 195 -4.45 15.82 -10.48
N ILE A 196 -3.24 16.17 -10.94
CA ILE A 196 -2.79 17.56 -11.07
C ILE A 196 -3.33 18.20 -12.36
N LYS A 197 -3.56 17.36 -13.39
CA LYS A 197 -3.94 17.79 -14.73
C LYS A 197 -5.47 17.82 -14.94
N ALA A 198 -6.24 17.36 -13.95
CA ALA A 198 -7.70 17.23 -14.02
C ALA A 198 -8.44 18.50 -13.59
#